data_fd31c041241cff24c217651446560925
#
_entry.id   fd31c041241cff24c217651446560925
#
_cell.length_a   1.000
_cell.length_b   1.000
_cell.length_c   1.000
_cell.angle_alpha   90.00
_cell.angle_beta   90.00
_cell.angle_gamma   90.00
#
_symmetry.space_group_name_H-M   'P 1'
#
loop_
_entity.id
_entity.type
_entity.pdbx_description
1 polymer ?
#
loop_
_entity_poly.entity_id
_entity_poly.type
_entity_poly.pdbx_seq_one_letter_code
_entity_poly.pdbx_strand_id
1 'polypeptide(L)'
;MSLFKVNVKATNPKDEAQATPELEAIVDTGSELTWLPADVLRAAGITPRRTRIFLTATQARYERPVGYALLSARGYETIDEVVFAEPGDLTLLGVRTLEGFGVTVDNINHQFVATTTIVAGLAVTGD
;
A
#
# COMPACT_ATOMS: atom_id res chain seq x y z
N MET A 1 -5.22 -2.10 -23.21
CA MET A 1 -5.26 -2.76 -21.89
C MET A 1 -5.56 -1.72 -20.83
N SER A 2 -6.58 -1.92 -20.03
CA SER A 2 -6.93 -0.98 -18.99
C SER A 2 -6.12 -1.26 -17.73
N LEU A 3 -5.77 -0.19 -17.00
CA LEU A 3 -5.13 -0.30 -15.72
C LEU A 3 -6.18 -0.62 -14.64
N PHE A 4 -5.78 -1.41 -13.67
CA PHE A 4 -6.62 -1.66 -12.50
C PHE A 4 -6.35 -0.56 -11.49
N LYS A 5 -7.34 0.31 -11.27
CA LYS A 5 -7.25 1.42 -10.34
C LYS A 5 -8.26 1.24 -9.21
N VAL A 6 -7.86 1.60 -8.01
CA VAL A 6 -8.74 1.56 -6.84
C VAL A 6 -8.56 2.84 -6.04
N ASN A 7 -9.56 3.17 -5.24
CA ASN A 7 -9.45 4.27 -4.28
C ASN A 7 -8.78 3.76 -3.01
N VAL A 8 -7.73 4.46 -2.58
CA VAL A 8 -6.97 4.15 -1.39
C VAL A 8 -7.03 5.33 -0.43
N LYS A 9 -7.17 5.05 0.84
CA LYS A 9 -7.11 6.05 1.89
C LYS A 9 -6.01 5.68 2.87
N ALA A 10 -5.25 6.67 3.32
CA ALA A 10 -4.25 6.49 4.37
C ALA A 10 -4.73 7.21 5.62
N THR A 11 -4.80 6.49 6.73
CA THR A 11 -5.21 7.02 8.02
C THR A 11 -4.00 7.07 8.93
N ASN A 12 -3.89 8.16 9.70
CA ASN A 12 -2.82 8.33 10.66
C ASN A 12 -2.99 7.28 11.78
N PRO A 13 -2.02 6.37 11.97
CA PRO A 13 -2.17 5.33 12.97
C PRO A 13 -2.14 5.85 14.40
N LYS A 14 -1.67 7.07 14.63
CA LYS A 14 -1.62 7.69 15.95
C LYS A 14 -2.85 8.55 16.24
N ASP A 15 -3.64 8.86 15.22
CA ASP A 15 -4.84 9.67 15.35
C ASP A 15 -5.76 9.37 14.16
N GLU A 16 -6.65 8.41 14.34
CA GLU A 16 -7.49 7.93 13.26
C GLU A 16 -8.58 8.92 12.82
N ALA A 17 -8.71 10.03 13.53
CA ALA A 17 -9.53 11.14 13.05
C ALA A 17 -8.87 11.87 11.88
N GLN A 18 -7.56 11.68 11.67
CA GLN A 18 -6.82 12.27 10.58
C GLN A 18 -6.55 11.24 9.50
N ALA A 19 -7.03 11.51 8.30
CA ALA A 19 -6.87 10.64 7.16
C ALA A 19 -6.77 11.48 5.89
N THR A 20 -6.17 10.89 4.85
CA THR A 20 -6.22 11.49 3.53
C THR A 20 -7.62 11.37 2.95
N PRO A 21 -7.96 12.18 1.95
CA PRO A 21 -9.11 11.83 1.10
C PRO A 21 -8.84 10.50 0.40
N GLU A 22 -9.86 9.94 -0.24
CA GLU A 22 -9.64 8.79 -1.11
C GLU A 22 -8.82 9.22 -2.33
N LEU A 23 -7.80 8.45 -2.65
CA LEU A 23 -6.87 8.71 -3.74
C LEU A 23 -6.93 7.57 -4.73
N GLU A 24 -7.03 7.90 -6.02
CA GLU A 24 -6.98 6.87 -7.04
C GLU A 24 -5.56 6.36 -7.20
N ALA A 25 -5.36 5.07 -7.03
CA ALA A 25 -4.05 4.43 -7.14
C ALA A 25 -4.11 3.29 -8.16
N ILE A 26 -3.01 3.12 -8.88
CA ILE A 26 -2.84 1.98 -9.79
C ILE A 26 -2.43 0.77 -8.94
N VAL A 27 -3.14 -0.34 -9.10
CA VAL A 27 -2.75 -1.61 -8.46
C VAL A 27 -1.54 -2.15 -9.22
N ASP A 28 -0.38 -2.19 -8.55
CA ASP A 28 0.89 -2.54 -9.18
C ASP A 28 1.59 -3.63 -8.37
N THR A 29 1.43 -4.88 -8.82
CA THR A 29 2.07 -6.02 -8.17
C THR A 29 3.58 -6.09 -8.43
N GLY A 30 4.10 -5.25 -9.31
CA GLY A 30 5.53 -5.08 -9.50
C GLY A 30 6.17 -4.09 -8.53
N SER A 31 5.37 -3.34 -7.79
CA SER A 31 5.86 -2.43 -6.77
C SER A 31 5.76 -3.08 -5.40
N GLU A 32 6.85 -3.10 -4.64
CA GLU A 32 6.84 -3.66 -3.30
C GLU A 32 5.99 -2.82 -2.36
N LEU A 33 6.20 -1.50 -2.37
CA LEU A 33 5.53 -0.58 -1.46
C LEU A 33 4.45 0.23 -2.17
N THR A 34 3.53 0.75 -1.37
CA THR A 34 2.49 1.69 -1.81
C THR A 34 3.06 3.11 -1.80
N TRP A 35 2.78 3.86 -2.87
CA TRP A 35 3.24 5.23 -3.08
C TRP A 35 2.03 6.16 -3.11
N LEU A 36 1.98 7.10 -2.18
CA LEU A 36 0.93 8.12 -2.12
C LEU A 36 1.57 9.51 -2.07
N PRO A 37 0.89 10.55 -2.58
CA PRO A 37 1.47 11.90 -2.59
C PRO A 37 1.89 12.38 -1.21
N ALA A 38 3.08 12.93 -1.13
CA ALA A 38 3.65 13.38 0.15
C ALA A 38 2.81 14.45 0.83
N ASP A 39 2.26 15.38 0.07
CA ASP A 39 1.49 16.49 0.62
C ASP A 39 0.20 16.02 1.32
N VAL A 40 -0.52 15.05 0.75
CA VAL A 40 -1.74 14.55 1.38
C VAL A 40 -1.42 13.69 2.61
N LEU A 41 -0.31 12.94 2.58
CA LEU A 41 0.14 12.20 3.76
C LEU A 41 0.49 13.14 4.90
N ARG A 42 1.23 14.20 4.60
CA ARG A 42 1.61 15.19 5.63
C ARG A 42 0.40 15.94 6.16
N ALA A 43 -0.57 16.25 5.30
CA ALA A 43 -1.80 16.91 5.73
C ALA A 43 -2.63 16.04 6.69
N ALA A 44 -2.49 14.72 6.59
CA ALA A 44 -3.11 13.76 7.53
C ALA A 44 -2.26 13.53 8.79
N GLY A 45 -1.17 14.29 8.96
CA GLY A 45 -0.29 14.17 10.12
C GLY A 45 0.62 12.95 10.09
N ILE A 46 0.70 12.26 8.96
CA ILE A 46 1.59 11.11 8.80
C ILE A 46 2.99 11.65 8.53
N THR A 47 3.95 11.28 9.37
CA THR A 47 5.32 11.79 9.27
C THR A 47 6.28 10.71 8.80
N PRO A 48 7.29 11.08 7.99
CA PRO A 48 8.30 10.12 7.58
C PRO A 48 9.09 9.58 8.77
N ARG A 49 9.50 8.33 8.68
CA ARG A 49 10.30 7.66 9.69
C ARG A 49 11.73 7.42 9.23
N ARG A 50 11.94 7.28 7.93
CA ARG A 50 13.25 7.06 7.33
C ARG A 50 13.18 7.34 5.84
N THR A 51 14.34 7.34 5.21
CA THR A 51 14.45 7.43 3.75
C THR A 51 14.84 6.06 3.20
N ARG A 52 14.26 5.68 2.09
CA ARG A 52 14.62 4.45 1.39
C ARG A 52 15.06 4.79 -0.03
N ILE A 53 15.88 3.91 -0.59
CA ILE A 53 16.35 4.01 -1.96
C ILE A 53 15.59 2.99 -2.80
N PHE A 54 15.07 3.43 -3.93
CA PHE A 54 14.33 2.60 -4.88
C PHE A 54 15.08 2.55 -6.19
N LEU A 55 15.17 1.36 -6.78
CA LEU A 55 15.78 1.16 -8.09
C LEU A 55 14.72 0.80 -9.10
N THR A 56 14.78 1.40 -10.27
CA THR A 56 13.94 1.00 -11.40
C THR A 56 14.63 -0.11 -12.20
N ALA A 57 13.89 -0.68 -13.15
CA ALA A 57 14.43 -1.70 -14.05
C ALA A 57 15.63 -1.18 -14.86
N THR A 58 15.69 0.13 -15.12
CA THR A 58 16.83 0.76 -15.82
C THR A 58 17.92 1.19 -14.85
N GLN A 59 17.82 0.80 -13.56
CA GLN A 59 18.76 1.11 -12.50
C GLN A 59 18.86 2.59 -12.12
N ALA A 60 17.86 3.38 -12.47
CA ALA A 60 17.72 4.73 -11.92
C ALA A 60 17.42 4.64 -10.43
N ARG A 61 18.07 5.51 -9.64
CA ARG A 61 17.94 5.53 -8.20
C ARG A 61 17.05 6.69 -7.78
N TYR A 62 16.10 6.40 -6.90
CA TYR A 62 15.25 7.41 -6.32
C TYR A 62 15.27 7.26 -4.81
N GLU A 63 15.42 8.38 -4.11
CA GLU A 63 15.32 8.40 -2.65
C GLU A 63 13.99 9.03 -2.28
N ARG A 64 13.26 8.36 -1.40
CA ARG A 64 11.96 8.86 -0.93
C ARG A 64 11.81 8.59 0.56
N PRO A 65 11.20 9.54 1.29
CA PRO A 65 10.83 9.27 2.67
C PRO A 65 9.75 8.21 2.71
N VAL A 66 9.74 7.40 3.79
CA VAL A 66 8.70 6.43 4.05
C VAL A 66 8.23 6.57 5.50
N GLY A 67 6.98 6.28 5.72
CA GLY A 67 6.39 6.28 7.05
C GLY A 67 5.34 5.19 7.16
N TYR A 68 4.60 5.14 8.26
CA TYR A 68 3.60 4.12 8.50
C TYR A 68 2.20 4.72 8.45
N ALA A 69 1.29 4.00 7.83
CA ALA A 69 -0.10 4.42 7.73
C ALA A 69 -1.02 3.22 7.79
N LEU A 70 -2.24 3.44 8.24
CA LEU A 70 -3.32 2.48 8.07
C LEU A 70 -3.86 2.70 6.66
N LEU A 71 -3.59 1.76 5.77
CA LEU A 71 -3.99 1.82 4.37
C LEU A 71 -5.28 1.05 4.17
N SER A 72 -6.22 1.63 3.47
CA SER A 72 -7.51 0.98 3.24
C SER A 72 -7.96 1.15 1.80
N ALA A 73 -8.55 0.10 1.24
CA ALA A 73 -9.10 0.07 -0.10
C ALA A 73 -10.14 -1.06 -0.18
N ARG A 74 -11.28 -0.76 -0.79
CA ARG A 74 -12.33 -1.76 -1.05
C ARG A 74 -12.74 -2.58 0.19
N GLY A 75 -12.74 -1.96 1.37
CA GLY A 75 -13.15 -2.62 2.61
C GLY A 75 -12.04 -3.40 3.32
N TYR A 76 -10.86 -3.50 2.72
CA TYR A 76 -9.70 -4.08 3.36
C TYR A 76 -8.84 -3.00 4.00
N GLU A 77 -8.10 -3.35 5.05
CA GLU A 77 -7.15 -2.42 5.64
C GLU A 77 -5.96 -3.15 6.25
N THR A 78 -4.84 -2.46 6.29
CA THR A 78 -3.61 -2.96 6.90
C THR A 78 -2.71 -1.80 7.27
N ILE A 79 -1.88 -1.97 8.29
CA ILE A 79 -0.83 -1.00 8.60
C ILE A 79 0.42 -1.42 7.84
N ASP A 80 0.98 -0.50 7.05
CA ASP A 80 2.15 -0.80 6.23
C ASP A 80 2.98 0.47 6.04
N GLU A 81 4.19 0.28 5.52
CA GLU A 81 5.00 1.40 5.06
C GLU A 81 4.38 2.02 3.82
N VAL A 82 4.38 3.34 3.79
CA VAL A 82 3.93 4.10 2.63
C VAL A 82 5.04 5.04 2.19
N VAL A 83 5.27 5.12 0.88
CA VAL A 83 6.27 6.00 0.30
C VAL A 83 5.64 7.37 0.08
N PHE A 84 6.35 8.42 0.50
CA PHE A 84 5.95 9.81 0.29
C PHE A 84 6.36 10.20 -1.13
N ALA A 85 5.44 10.06 -2.06
CA ALA A 85 5.69 10.31 -3.47
C ALA A 85 5.80 11.81 -3.75
N GLU A 86 6.75 12.16 -4.61
CA GLU A 86 6.94 13.54 -5.07
C GLU A 86 6.05 13.83 -6.28
N PRO A 87 5.80 15.10 -6.60
CA PRO A 87 5.10 15.45 -7.83
C PRO A 87 5.78 14.80 -9.04
N GLY A 88 4.98 14.17 -9.89
CA GLY A 88 5.49 13.41 -11.03
C GLY A 88 5.65 11.92 -10.79
N ASP A 89 5.70 11.49 -9.53
CA ASP A 89 5.67 10.07 -9.21
C ASP A 89 4.26 9.51 -9.39
N LEU A 90 4.18 8.21 -9.66
CA LEU A 90 2.88 7.54 -9.75
C LEU A 90 2.31 7.28 -8.36
N THR A 91 0.98 7.26 -8.27
CA THR A 91 0.27 6.80 -7.08
C THR A 91 -0.03 5.31 -7.28
N LEU A 92 0.56 4.48 -6.42
CA LEU A 92 0.58 3.03 -6.59
C LEU A 92 0.12 2.32 -5.33
N LEU A 93 -0.65 1.26 -5.50
CA LEU A 93 -0.95 0.31 -4.44
C LEU A 93 -0.03 -0.91 -4.64
N GLY A 94 0.89 -1.12 -3.71
CA GLY A 94 1.95 -2.10 -3.86
C GLY A 94 1.61 -3.47 -3.26
N VAL A 95 2.50 -4.44 -3.53
CA VAL A 95 2.24 -5.84 -3.21
C VAL A 95 2.22 -6.10 -1.69
N ARG A 96 3.05 -5.40 -0.91
CA ARG A 96 3.05 -5.60 0.54
C ARG A 96 1.72 -5.19 1.18
N THR A 97 1.11 -4.11 0.67
CA THR A 97 -0.21 -3.70 1.14
C THR A 97 -1.26 -4.74 0.76
N LEU A 98 -1.21 -5.27 -0.46
CA LEU A 98 -2.11 -6.33 -0.90
C LEU A 98 -1.97 -7.58 -0.04
N GLU A 99 -0.74 -7.95 0.29
CA GLU A 99 -0.49 -9.07 1.20
C GLU A 99 -1.02 -8.80 2.60
N GLY A 100 -0.86 -7.56 3.08
CA GLY A 100 -1.43 -7.14 4.36
C GLY A 100 -2.95 -7.21 4.37
N PHE A 101 -3.60 -6.91 3.24
CA PHE A 101 -5.05 -7.09 3.09
C PHE A 101 -5.46 -8.56 3.07
N GLY A 102 -4.53 -9.48 2.79
CA GLY A 102 -4.84 -10.89 2.62
C GLY A 102 -5.51 -11.20 1.30
N VAL A 103 -5.09 -10.51 0.22
CA VAL A 103 -5.70 -10.68 -1.09
C VAL A 103 -4.65 -10.93 -2.16
N THR A 104 -5.08 -11.56 -3.24
CA THR A 104 -4.40 -11.55 -4.53
C THR A 104 -5.19 -10.69 -5.50
N VAL A 105 -4.59 -10.37 -6.63
CA VAL A 105 -5.19 -9.48 -7.64
C VAL A 105 -5.65 -10.29 -8.84
N ASP A 106 -6.91 -10.12 -9.20
CA ASP A 106 -7.46 -10.60 -10.47
C ASP A 106 -7.41 -9.42 -11.46
N ASN A 107 -6.40 -9.43 -12.33
CA ASN A 107 -6.21 -8.36 -13.30
C ASN A 107 -7.18 -8.43 -14.48
N ILE A 108 -7.90 -9.51 -14.62
CA ILE A 108 -8.88 -9.67 -15.70
C ILE A 108 -10.19 -9.00 -15.30
N ASN A 109 -10.67 -9.28 -14.11
CA ASN A 109 -11.93 -8.75 -13.61
C ASN A 109 -11.75 -7.52 -12.72
N HIS A 110 -10.52 -7.06 -12.51
CA HIS A 110 -10.16 -5.93 -11.64
C HIS A 110 -10.74 -6.09 -10.24
N GLN A 111 -10.43 -7.21 -9.60
CA GLN A 111 -10.93 -7.55 -8.28
C GLN A 111 -9.81 -7.97 -7.35
N PHE A 112 -10.03 -7.76 -6.05
CA PHE A 112 -9.24 -8.38 -5.00
C PHE A 112 -9.91 -9.70 -4.64
N VAL A 113 -9.09 -10.75 -4.52
CA VAL A 113 -9.59 -12.09 -4.17
C VAL A 113 -8.95 -12.47 -2.84
N ALA A 114 -9.79 -12.69 -1.83
CA ALA A 114 -9.30 -13.05 -0.50
C ALA A 114 -8.54 -14.38 -0.54
N THR A 115 -7.44 -14.43 0.20
CA THR A 115 -6.60 -15.62 0.29
C THR A 115 -6.72 -16.27 1.66
N THR A 116 -6.34 -17.54 1.73
CA THR A 116 -6.24 -18.26 3.00
C THR A 116 -4.83 -18.09 3.55
N THR A 117 -4.74 -17.73 4.82
CA THR A 117 -3.46 -17.61 5.50
C THR A 117 -3.06 -18.99 6.05
N ILE A 118 -1.83 -19.40 5.75
CA ILE A 118 -1.30 -20.66 6.22
C ILE A 118 -0.53 -20.41 7.52
N VAL A 119 -0.83 -21.20 8.54
CA VAL A 119 -0.13 -21.14 9.82
C VAL A 119 0.72 -22.39 9.97
N ALA A 120 2.03 -22.23 9.76
CA ALA A 120 2.97 -23.34 9.95
C ALA A 120 3.16 -23.60 11.44
N GLY A 121 3.24 -24.87 11.81
CA GLY A 121 3.50 -25.26 13.20
C GLY A 121 2.31 -25.17 14.13
N LEU A 122 1.14 -24.84 13.62
CA LEU A 122 -0.07 -24.92 14.43
C LEU A 122 -0.38 -26.39 14.69
N ALA A 123 -0.30 -26.80 15.95
CA ALA A 123 -0.57 -28.15 16.30
C ALA A 123 -2.08 -28.37 16.30
N VAL A 124 -2.61 -28.71 15.15
CA VAL A 124 -3.99 -29.17 15.06
C VAL A 124 -3.99 -30.65 15.30
N THR A 125 -4.27 -31.01 16.47
CA THR A 125 -4.16 -32.43 16.83
C THR A 125 -5.31 -33.25 16.31
N GLY A 126 -6.43 -32.65 16.08
CA GLY A 126 -7.58 -33.37 15.55
C GLY A 126 -8.07 -34.53 16.39
N ASP A 127 -7.51 -34.67 17.50
CA ASP A 127 -7.88 -35.75 18.41
C ASP A 127 -8.98 -35.37 19.35
#